data_a7803807763e9d5ba2615c4fcd9a69c1
#
_entry.id   a7803807763e9d5ba2615c4fcd9a69c1
#
_cell.length_a   1.000
_cell.length_b   1.000
_cell.length_c   1.000
_cell.angle_alpha   90.00
_cell.angle_beta   90.00
_cell.angle_gamma   90.00
#
_symmetry.space_group_name_H-M   'P 1'
#
loop_
_entity.id
_entity.type
_entity.pdbx_description
1 polymer ?
#
loop_
_entity_poly.entity_id
_entity_poly.type
_entity_poly.pdbx_seq_one_letter_code
_entity_poly.pdbx_strand_id
1 'polypeptide(L)'
;MDRFDGNVWNLSDSTMASDSSNYHRVGDSIANNATGKRFTAKFTVDDGLSDYWLPMAGAASSVKFATSSDADSFYYNTDTMSAIYPSRTSPGLSYTETGVIPRTPTDKEIAKANASSISQPKAEDVPDCVDKLATAIAGGQSKGGEAAQALADKLRESGWFSHGLNGDYPSRAGHGNYRIDQLLAGSAMVGDSEQYASAMALMARSLGLPSRVVLGFLPKNDEGEISDSRTEKHGKTTTTKFTGNDVTAWVEIKLDGYGWVAFYPTPKETKVPDENQNLTPPNPQTLVRQPPVPLTDPLRDDNQAKGKTSLGGSMADETPTSLFWQRFGRIVRKVAIYGSPLWTVLIVCGLLLAIKAIALARARRHGSASQRVAAGWQAVAALARQSGLDVQGTRNEQAQAIAEQMGFEADTLLALGREADYAAFSGGDVTQEHAERYWHDIAEERKFMLGSLPTFRRWRAKLSLADVFHFRKIRLRKIGVKGRDS
;
A
#
# COMPACT_ATOMS: atom_id res chain seq x y z
N MET A 1 -10.02 13.11 0.06
CA MET A 1 -10.17 11.69 0.41
C MET A 1 -11.16 11.59 1.55
N ASP A 2 -12.21 10.81 1.39
CA ASP A 2 -13.35 10.80 2.32
C ASP A 2 -13.80 9.37 2.72
N ARG A 3 -13.10 8.33 2.30
CA ARG A 3 -13.29 6.94 2.71
C ARG A 3 -12.06 6.42 3.44
N PHE A 4 -12.21 5.97 4.68
CA PHE A 4 -11.18 5.32 5.46
C PHE A 4 -11.45 3.83 5.58
N ASP A 5 -10.51 2.98 5.16
CA ASP A 5 -10.63 1.52 5.12
C ASP A 5 -9.87 0.81 6.26
N GLY A 6 -9.51 1.54 7.31
CA GLY A 6 -8.69 1.05 8.43
C GLY A 6 -7.19 1.19 8.21
N ASN A 7 -6.72 1.36 6.98
CA ASN A 7 -5.30 1.51 6.66
C ASN A 7 -4.97 2.86 6.02
N VAL A 8 -5.79 3.29 5.06
CA VAL A 8 -5.55 4.52 4.30
C VAL A 8 -6.85 5.26 4.00
N TRP A 9 -6.71 6.55 3.72
CA TRP A 9 -7.78 7.37 3.17
C TRP A 9 -7.83 7.26 1.65
N ASN A 10 -8.99 6.89 1.14
CA ASN A 10 -9.29 6.73 -0.29
C ASN A 10 -10.36 7.73 -0.74
N LEU A 11 -10.64 7.74 -2.04
CA LEU A 11 -11.81 8.38 -2.60
C LEU A 11 -13.03 7.48 -2.39
N SER A 12 -14.21 8.07 -2.14
CA SER A 12 -15.47 7.32 -2.17
C SER A 12 -15.79 6.90 -3.61
N ASP A 13 -16.55 5.81 -3.76
CA ASP A 13 -17.02 5.40 -5.08
C ASP A 13 -18.26 6.21 -5.52
N SER A 14 -18.59 6.10 -6.82
CA SER A 14 -19.65 6.86 -7.48
C SER A 14 -21.09 6.59 -6.98
N THR A 15 -21.26 5.65 -6.06
CA THR A 15 -22.57 5.32 -5.46
C THR A 15 -22.92 6.18 -4.26
N MET A 16 -21.96 6.97 -3.75
CA MET A 16 -22.13 7.80 -2.56
C MET A 16 -22.54 9.23 -2.92
N ALA A 17 -23.30 9.88 -2.06
CA ALA A 17 -23.72 11.26 -2.24
C ALA A 17 -22.57 12.28 -2.23
N SER A 18 -21.41 11.92 -1.67
CA SER A 18 -20.16 12.68 -1.75
C SER A 18 -19.20 11.99 -2.73
N ASP A 19 -19.49 12.06 -4.02
CA ASP A 19 -18.69 11.37 -5.03
C ASP A 19 -17.31 12.00 -5.22
N SER A 20 -16.40 11.70 -4.32
CA SER A 20 -15.03 12.21 -4.38
C SER A 20 -14.20 11.58 -5.49
N SER A 21 -14.66 10.49 -6.11
CA SER A 21 -14.01 9.85 -7.27
C SER A 21 -14.53 10.30 -8.62
N ASN A 22 -15.51 11.20 -8.67
CA ASN A 22 -16.14 11.66 -9.91
C ASN A 22 -15.25 12.66 -10.69
N TYR A 23 -14.15 12.15 -11.24
CA TYR A 23 -13.28 12.90 -12.13
C TYR A 23 -13.72 12.69 -13.57
N HIS A 24 -14.03 13.79 -14.26
CA HIS A 24 -14.43 13.75 -15.66
C HIS A 24 -13.65 14.79 -16.49
N ARG A 25 -13.57 14.56 -17.78
CA ARG A 25 -12.99 15.54 -18.70
C ARG A 25 -13.87 16.77 -18.72
N VAL A 26 -13.26 17.92 -18.60
CA VAL A 26 -13.92 19.22 -18.70
C VAL A 26 -13.37 19.98 -19.90
N GLY A 27 -14.21 20.78 -20.53
CA GLY A 27 -13.76 21.66 -21.58
C GLY A 27 -13.09 22.93 -21.05
N ASP A 28 -12.87 23.90 -21.90
CA ASP A 28 -12.24 25.19 -21.57
C ASP A 28 -13.01 26.00 -20.51
N SER A 29 -14.27 25.69 -20.27
CA SER A 29 -15.12 26.30 -19.27
C SER A 29 -15.69 25.26 -18.32
N ILE A 30 -15.54 25.51 -17.03
CA ILE A 30 -16.02 24.68 -15.95
C ILE A 30 -17.11 25.42 -15.21
N ALA A 31 -18.31 24.85 -15.17
CA ALA A 31 -19.41 25.44 -14.40
C ALA A 31 -19.13 25.29 -12.91
N ASN A 32 -19.12 26.39 -12.17
CA ASN A 32 -19.07 26.37 -10.71
C ASN A 32 -19.99 27.45 -10.13
N ASN A 33 -20.55 27.20 -8.97
CA ASN A 33 -21.41 28.09 -8.22
C ASN A 33 -20.69 28.73 -7.03
N ALA A 34 -19.35 28.63 -6.97
CA ALA A 34 -18.57 29.15 -5.86
C ALA A 34 -18.63 30.69 -5.83
N THR A 35 -18.85 31.23 -4.64
CA THR A 35 -18.82 32.67 -4.39
C THR A 35 -17.58 33.04 -3.60
N GLY A 36 -16.89 34.10 -4.00
CA GLY A 36 -15.67 34.54 -3.35
C GLY A 36 -14.82 35.46 -4.21
N LYS A 37 -13.50 35.43 -3.96
CA LYS A 37 -12.56 36.29 -4.71
C LYS A 37 -12.11 35.61 -6.00
N ARG A 38 -12.33 36.26 -7.15
CA ARG A 38 -11.84 35.78 -8.44
C ARG A 38 -10.32 35.88 -8.51
N PHE A 39 -9.70 34.91 -9.15
CA PHE A 39 -8.27 34.87 -9.38
C PHE A 39 -7.95 34.30 -10.77
N THR A 40 -6.73 34.58 -11.22
CA THR A 40 -6.11 33.91 -12.35
C THR A 40 -4.67 33.60 -11.92
N ALA A 41 -4.29 32.33 -11.96
CA ALA A 41 -2.96 31.86 -11.57
C ALA A 41 -2.35 31.02 -12.68
N LYS A 42 -1.07 31.26 -12.98
CA LYS A 42 -0.28 30.39 -13.84
C LYS A 42 0.53 29.45 -12.97
N PHE A 43 0.39 28.17 -13.21
CA PHE A 43 1.18 27.12 -12.59
C PHE A 43 2.27 26.67 -13.55
N THR A 44 3.44 26.37 -13.02
CA THR A 44 4.54 25.72 -13.74
C THR A 44 5.12 24.67 -12.81
N VAL A 45 5.20 23.44 -13.31
CA VAL A 45 5.78 22.32 -12.58
C VAL A 45 7.28 22.34 -12.78
N ASP A 46 8.04 22.45 -11.68
CA ASP A 46 9.49 22.33 -11.64
C ASP A 46 9.92 20.86 -11.40
N ASP A 47 11.24 20.62 -11.31
CA ASP A 47 11.80 19.32 -10.99
C ASP A 47 11.30 18.82 -9.62
N GLY A 48 11.09 17.52 -9.51
CA GLY A 48 10.72 16.87 -8.26
C GLY A 48 9.23 16.58 -8.07
N LEU A 49 8.31 17.17 -8.84
CA LEU A 49 6.90 16.80 -8.83
C LEU A 49 6.57 15.87 -10.00
N SER A 50 6.32 14.60 -9.71
CA SER A 50 5.85 13.60 -10.68
C SER A 50 4.72 12.78 -10.08
N ASP A 51 3.50 13.30 -10.19
CA ASP A 51 2.30 12.72 -9.57
C ASP A 51 1.11 12.74 -10.55
N TYR A 52 0.08 11.98 -10.21
CA TYR A 52 -1.21 12.03 -10.90
C TYR A 52 -2.08 13.21 -10.44
N TRP A 53 -1.84 13.77 -9.26
CA TRP A 53 -2.56 14.94 -8.76
C TRP A 53 -1.98 16.21 -9.35
N LEU A 54 -2.86 16.98 -10.00
CA LEU A 54 -2.51 18.29 -10.54
C LEU A 54 -2.80 19.36 -9.48
N PRO A 55 -1.82 20.16 -9.05
CA PRO A 55 -2.06 21.26 -8.12
C PRO A 55 -3.10 22.24 -8.64
N MET A 56 -4.10 22.58 -7.84
CA MET A 56 -5.18 23.50 -8.17
C MET A 56 -5.41 24.50 -7.03
N ALA A 57 -6.01 25.62 -7.33
CA ALA A 57 -6.37 26.64 -6.36
C ALA A 57 -7.88 26.98 -6.43
N GLY A 58 -8.59 26.78 -5.32
CA GLY A 58 -10.01 27.12 -5.22
C GLY A 58 -10.91 26.36 -6.19
N ALA A 59 -11.99 26.98 -6.61
CA ALA A 59 -12.96 26.44 -7.55
C ALA A 59 -12.68 26.96 -8.96
N ALA A 60 -12.17 26.09 -9.83
CA ALA A 60 -11.83 26.45 -11.21
C ALA A 60 -13.07 26.80 -12.03
N SER A 61 -12.97 27.86 -12.83
CA SER A 61 -13.93 28.23 -13.89
C SER A 61 -13.38 27.93 -15.28
N SER A 62 -12.07 27.90 -15.43
CA SER A 62 -11.38 27.42 -16.63
C SER A 62 -9.95 27.03 -16.33
N VAL A 63 -9.44 26.04 -17.08
CA VAL A 63 -8.04 25.64 -17.04
C VAL A 63 -7.54 25.57 -18.47
N LYS A 64 -6.44 26.27 -18.76
CA LYS A 64 -5.84 26.33 -20.10
C LYS A 64 -4.41 25.82 -20.04
N PHE A 65 -4.13 24.80 -20.81
CA PHE A 65 -2.79 24.24 -20.98
C PHE A 65 -2.05 24.89 -22.13
N ALA A 66 -0.73 24.76 -22.15
CA ALA A 66 0.11 25.25 -23.23
C ALA A 66 -0.08 24.45 -24.53
N THR A 67 -0.40 23.16 -24.41
CA THR A 67 -0.65 22.26 -25.55
C THR A 67 -2.02 21.60 -25.47
N SER A 68 -2.56 21.19 -26.60
CA SER A 68 -3.84 20.46 -26.66
C SER A 68 -3.73 19.05 -26.08
N SER A 69 -2.57 18.40 -26.23
CA SER A 69 -2.34 17.07 -25.67
C SER A 69 -2.38 17.07 -24.13
N ASP A 70 -1.89 18.14 -23.49
CA ASP A 70 -1.97 18.30 -22.05
C ASP A 70 -3.42 18.53 -21.60
N ALA A 71 -4.18 19.32 -22.34
CA ALA A 71 -5.60 19.53 -22.07
C ALA A 71 -6.41 18.23 -22.17
N ASP A 72 -6.04 17.34 -23.10
CA ASP A 72 -6.68 16.04 -23.27
C ASP A 72 -6.44 15.07 -22.09
N SER A 73 -5.38 15.29 -21.32
CA SER A 73 -5.03 14.52 -20.14
C SER A 73 -5.56 15.11 -18.83
N PHE A 74 -6.40 16.13 -18.88
CA PHE A 74 -6.91 16.81 -17.70
C PHE A 74 -8.32 16.33 -17.32
N TYR A 75 -8.48 15.94 -16.05
CA TYR A 75 -9.76 15.56 -15.44
C TYR A 75 -9.98 16.34 -14.16
N TYR A 76 -11.18 16.84 -13.96
CA TYR A 76 -11.53 17.67 -12.82
C TYR A 76 -12.76 17.15 -12.09
N ASN A 77 -12.76 17.28 -10.77
CA ASN A 77 -13.91 17.00 -9.93
C ASN A 77 -14.41 18.31 -9.31
N THR A 78 -15.62 18.72 -9.66
CA THR A 78 -16.24 19.98 -9.21
C THR A 78 -16.61 19.96 -7.73
N ASP A 79 -16.91 18.80 -7.16
CA ASP A 79 -17.32 18.67 -5.75
C ASP A 79 -16.14 18.74 -4.78
N THR A 80 -14.98 18.23 -5.23
CA THR A 80 -13.75 18.28 -4.45
C THR A 80 -12.83 19.42 -4.82
N MET A 81 -13.09 20.10 -5.94
CA MET A 81 -12.24 21.18 -6.50
C MET A 81 -10.79 20.71 -6.73
N SER A 82 -10.63 19.47 -7.16
CA SER A 82 -9.32 18.85 -7.38
C SER A 82 -9.22 18.25 -8.78
N ALA A 83 -8.00 18.05 -9.24
CA ALA A 83 -7.74 17.57 -10.59
C ALA A 83 -6.76 16.40 -10.59
N ILE A 84 -6.94 15.50 -11.56
CA ILE A 84 -6.00 14.42 -11.88
C ILE A 84 -5.47 14.59 -13.30
N TYR A 85 -4.21 14.21 -13.46
CA TYR A 85 -3.48 14.25 -14.72
C TYR A 85 -2.85 12.87 -14.97
N PRO A 86 -3.56 11.94 -15.65
CA PRO A 86 -3.13 10.54 -15.82
C PRO A 86 -1.77 10.35 -16.49
N SER A 87 -1.34 11.34 -17.30
CA SER A 87 0.00 11.32 -17.91
C SER A 87 1.13 11.64 -16.94
N ARG A 88 0.83 11.90 -15.68
CA ARG A 88 1.72 12.39 -14.61
C ARG A 88 2.28 13.78 -14.89
N THR A 89 2.34 14.59 -13.86
CA THR A 89 3.02 15.88 -13.91
C THR A 89 4.51 15.70 -14.18
N SER A 90 5.10 16.60 -14.94
CA SER A 90 6.52 16.57 -15.30
C SER A 90 7.08 17.99 -15.37
N PRO A 91 8.41 18.16 -15.24
CA PRO A 91 9.05 19.46 -15.39
C PRO A 91 8.66 20.16 -16.70
N GLY A 92 8.31 21.43 -16.59
CA GLY A 92 7.88 22.24 -17.73
C GLY A 92 6.38 22.19 -18.05
N LEU A 93 5.58 21.29 -17.44
CA LEU A 93 4.13 21.32 -17.55
C LEU A 93 3.62 22.66 -17.01
N SER A 94 2.88 23.40 -17.84
CA SER A 94 2.36 24.73 -17.49
C SER A 94 0.92 24.87 -17.90
N TYR A 95 0.12 25.42 -16.99
CA TYR A 95 -1.29 25.69 -17.20
C TYR A 95 -1.71 26.96 -16.47
N THR A 96 -2.80 27.57 -16.95
CA THR A 96 -3.40 28.77 -16.35
C THR A 96 -4.79 28.42 -15.86
N GLU A 97 -5.00 28.56 -14.56
CA GLU A 97 -6.29 28.42 -13.92
C GLU A 97 -6.92 29.78 -13.68
N THR A 98 -8.20 29.91 -14.04
CA THR A 98 -9.05 31.01 -13.62
C THR A 98 -10.19 30.45 -12.78
N GLY A 99 -10.45 31.04 -11.66
CA GLY A 99 -11.44 30.50 -10.73
C GLY A 99 -11.83 31.46 -9.61
N VAL A 100 -12.39 30.89 -8.57
CA VAL A 100 -12.87 31.58 -7.38
C VAL A 100 -12.25 30.95 -6.14
N ILE A 101 -11.59 31.74 -5.28
CA ILE A 101 -11.24 31.32 -3.95
C ILE A 101 -12.48 31.53 -3.08
N PRO A 102 -13.09 30.45 -2.56
CA PRO A 102 -14.22 30.57 -1.64
C PRO A 102 -13.89 31.41 -0.42
N ARG A 103 -14.90 32.10 0.12
CA ARG A 103 -14.72 32.89 1.31
C ARG A 103 -14.41 31.97 2.51
N THR A 104 -13.32 32.21 3.20
CA THR A 104 -13.01 31.56 4.48
C THR A 104 -13.82 32.24 5.59
N PRO A 105 -14.67 31.51 6.33
CA PRO A 105 -15.37 32.05 7.48
C PRO A 105 -14.40 32.40 8.62
N THR A 106 -14.76 33.37 9.42
CA THR A 106 -14.02 33.71 10.65
C THR A 106 -14.25 32.67 11.74
N ASP A 107 -13.36 32.58 12.73
CA ASP A 107 -13.49 31.65 13.86
C ASP A 107 -14.82 31.79 14.60
N LYS A 108 -15.31 33.02 14.71
CA LYS A 108 -16.63 33.32 15.35
C LYS A 108 -17.80 32.81 14.49
N GLU A 109 -17.68 32.85 13.18
CA GLU A 109 -18.69 32.31 12.27
C GLU A 109 -18.65 30.77 12.29
N ILE A 110 -17.45 30.19 12.28
CA ILE A 110 -17.25 28.74 12.40
C ILE A 110 -17.88 28.23 13.68
N ALA A 111 -17.57 28.85 14.83
CA ALA A 111 -18.09 28.44 16.14
C ALA A 111 -19.63 28.41 16.23
N LYS A 112 -20.31 29.25 15.44
CA LYS A 112 -21.78 29.30 15.38
C LYS A 112 -22.42 28.36 14.37
N ALA A 113 -21.63 27.79 13.46
CA ALA A 113 -22.12 26.98 12.37
C ALA A 113 -22.51 25.55 12.83
N ASN A 114 -23.61 25.05 12.30
CA ASN A 114 -23.95 23.64 12.46
C ASN A 114 -23.17 22.78 11.45
N ALA A 115 -22.99 21.50 11.77
CA ALA A 115 -22.52 20.56 10.78
C ALA A 115 -23.59 20.30 9.72
N SER A 116 -23.21 20.21 8.45
CA SER A 116 -24.11 19.84 7.37
C SER A 116 -24.48 18.36 7.46
N SER A 117 -25.73 18.04 7.10
CA SER A 117 -26.18 16.65 7.01
C SER A 117 -25.90 16.09 5.62
N ILE A 118 -24.80 15.35 5.47
CA ILE A 118 -24.49 14.61 4.24
C ILE A 118 -24.15 13.16 4.56
N SER A 119 -24.46 12.26 3.63
CA SER A 119 -24.03 10.86 3.74
C SER A 119 -22.57 10.74 3.32
N GLN A 120 -21.78 10.05 4.14
CA GLN A 120 -20.39 9.72 3.84
C GLN A 120 -20.14 8.22 4.10
N PRO A 121 -19.14 7.60 3.44
CA PRO A 121 -18.76 6.23 3.75
C PRO A 121 -18.41 6.08 5.22
N LYS A 122 -18.91 5.02 5.86
CA LYS A 122 -18.52 4.71 7.24
C LYS A 122 -17.02 4.40 7.27
N ALA A 123 -16.32 4.99 8.24
CA ALA A 123 -14.92 4.63 8.47
C ALA A 123 -14.84 3.20 9.05
N GLU A 124 -13.92 2.41 8.51
CA GLU A 124 -13.73 1.02 8.91
C GLU A 124 -12.57 0.90 9.90
N ASP A 125 -12.64 -0.08 10.80
CA ASP A 125 -11.55 -0.48 11.72
C ASP A 125 -10.98 0.69 12.56
N VAL A 126 -11.84 1.63 13.00
CA VAL A 126 -11.44 2.80 13.77
C VAL A 126 -11.11 2.41 15.21
N PRO A 127 -9.97 2.84 15.78
CA PRO A 127 -9.62 2.55 17.17
C PRO A 127 -10.61 3.18 18.18
N ASP A 128 -10.90 2.45 19.25
CA ASP A 128 -11.81 2.93 20.33
C ASP A 128 -11.38 4.24 20.99
N CYS A 129 -10.09 4.54 21.01
CA CYS A 129 -9.55 5.77 21.59
C CYS A 129 -10.03 7.01 20.81
N VAL A 130 -10.37 6.88 19.53
CA VAL A 130 -10.85 7.99 18.68
C VAL A 130 -12.15 8.54 19.21
N ASP A 131 -13.17 7.71 19.39
CA ASP A 131 -14.48 8.12 19.90
C ASP A 131 -14.40 8.65 21.33
N LYS A 132 -13.67 7.96 22.20
CA LYS A 132 -13.49 8.35 23.60
C LYS A 132 -12.85 9.74 23.72
N LEU A 133 -11.78 9.99 22.96
CA LEU A 133 -11.08 11.25 23.00
C LEU A 133 -11.89 12.37 22.32
N ALA A 134 -12.53 12.09 21.19
CA ALA A 134 -13.41 13.04 20.51
C ALA A 134 -14.55 13.52 21.44
N THR A 135 -15.22 12.57 22.08
CA THR A 135 -16.29 12.87 23.05
C THR A 135 -15.77 13.67 24.26
N ALA A 136 -14.59 13.31 24.78
CA ALA A 136 -13.98 14.03 25.92
C ALA A 136 -13.62 15.49 25.57
N ILE A 137 -13.19 15.76 24.33
CA ILE A 137 -12.79 17.10 23.88
C ILE A 137 -14.00 17.93 23.47
N ALA A 138 -14.91 17.39 22.71
CA ALA A 138 -15.93 18.16 21.99
C ALA A 138 -17.35 17.62 22.14
N GLY A 139 -17.58 16.55 22.90
CA GLY A 139 -18.91 15.97 23.08
C GLY A 139 -19.94 16.87 23.79
N GLY A 140 -19.49 17.89 24.49
CA GLY A 140 -20.34 18.88 25.13
C GLY A 140 -20.71 20.10 24.26
N GLN A 141 -20.14 20.19 23.06
CA GLN A 141 -20.38 21.34 22.17
C GLN A 141 -21.73 21.20 21.45
N SER A 142 -22.46 22.30 21.37
CA SER A 142 -23.79 22.33 20.76
C SER A 142 -23.73 22.57 19.23
N LYS A 143 -22.61 23.06 18.70
CA LYS A 143 -22.40 23.43 17.33
C LYS A 143 -21.28 22.62 16.71
N GLY A 144 -21.49 22.16 15.47
CA GLY A 144 -20.51 21.36 14.76
C GLY A 144 -19.19 22.09 14.48
N GLY A 145 -19.27 23.39 14.18
CA GLY A 145 -18.07 24.20 13.98
C GLY A 145 -17.28 24.43 15.27
N GLU A 146 -17.96 24.63 16.41
CA GLU A 146 -17.32 24.76 17.72
C GLU A 146 -16.61 23.43 18.11
N ALA A 147 -17.27 22.29 17.88
CA ALA A 147 -16.67 20.98 18.12
C ALA A 147 -15.43 20.77 17.23
N ALA A 148 -15.50 21.15 15.94
CA ALA A 148 -14.37 21.05 15.03
C ALA A 148 -13.16 21.91 15.45
N GLN A 149 -13.41 23.14 15.92
CA GLN A 149 -12.37 24.02 16.47
C GLN A 149 -11.73 23.38 17.71
N ALA A 150 -12.55 22.89 18.65
CA ALA A 150 -12.05 22.26 19.88
C ALA A 150 -11.16 21.04 19.57
N LEU A 151 -11.52 20.20 18.58
CA LEU A 151 -10.69 19.09 18.14
C LEU A 151 -9.35 19.57 17.56
N ALA A 152 -9.39 20.54 16.64
CA ALA A 152 -8.18 21.06 15.99
C ALA A 152 -7.22 21.70 17.00
N ASP A 153 -7.76 22.54 17.91
CA ASP A 153 -6.97 23.23 18.91
C ASP A 153 -6.35 22.26 19.91
N LYS A 154 -7.13 21.28 20.38
CA LYS A 154 -6.62 20.28 21.32
C LYS A 154 -5.48 19.44 20.74
N LEU A 155 -5.62 18.99 19.51
CA LEU A 155 -4.56 18.23 18.83
C LEU A 155 -3.30 19.08 18.63
N ARG A 156 -3.46 20.32 18.20
CA ARG A 156 -2.36 21.28 17.98
C ARG A 156 -1.63 21.64 19.25
N GLU A 157 -2.38 21.88 20.33
CA GLU A 157 -1.82 22.30 21.62
C GLU A 157 -1.19 21.15 22.41
N SER A 158 -1.81 19.96 22.38
CA SER A 158 -1.33 18.80 23.15
C SER A 158 -0.31 17.95 22.42
N GLY A 159 -0.29 18.03 21.08
CA GLY A 159 0.60 17.24 20.25
C GLY A 159 2.02 17.80 20.14
N TRP A 160 2.91 16.96 19.64
CA TRP A 160 4.29 17.25 19.28
C TRP A 160 4.51 16.92 17.82
N PHE A 161 5.36 17.69 17.16
CA PHE A 161 5.67 17.48 15.76
C PHE A 161 6.89 16.59 15.59
N SER A 162 6.83 15.62 14.66
CA SER A 162 7.99 14.87 14.16
C SER A 162 7.63 14.16 12.86
N HIS A 163 8.49 14.30 11.85
CA HIS A 163 8.44 13.45 10.65
C HIS A 163 9.00 12.04 10.88
N GLY A 164 9.71 11.81 12.00
CA GLY A 164 10.38 10.54 12.28
C GLY A 164 11.55 10.23 11.34
N LEU A 165 12.14 11.26 10.74
CA LEU A 165 13.34 11.15 9.92
C LEU A 165 14.58 10.93 10.80
N ASN A 166 15.72 10.63 10.14
CA ASN A 166 16.96 10.43 10.88
C ASN A 166 17.40 11.73 11.59
N GLY A 167 17.44 11.70 12.91
CA GLY A 167 17.70 12.88 13.75
C GLY A 167 16.46 13.49 14.40
N ASP A 168 15.26 13.10 13.98
CA ASP A 168 14.02 13.53 14.62
C ASP A 168 13.63 12.60 15.80
N TYR A 169 12.71 13.07 16.63
CA TYR A 169 12.06 12.21 17.61
C TYR A 169 11.32 11.06 16.91
N PRO A 170 11.44 9.80 17.39
CA PRO A 170 10.88 8.65 16.69
C PRO A 170 9.37 8.78 16.45
N SER A 171 8.97 8.79 15.19
CA SER A 171 7.59 8.77 14.73
C SER A 171 7.47 7.84 13.53
N ARG A 172 6.53 6.93 13.54
CA ARG A 172 6.31 6.00 12.43
C ARG A 172 5.42 6.64 11.39
N ALA A 173 5.77 6.48 10.12
CA ALA A 173 4.97 6.90 8.99
C ALA A 173 3.65 6.11 8.91
N GLY A 174 2.70 6.65 8.14
CA GLY A 174 1.38 6.07 7.91
C GLY A 174 0.31 6.67 8.80
N HIS A 175 -0.94 6.45 8.42
CA HIS A 175 -2.12 7.04 9.05
C HIS A 175 -3.24 6.00 9.28
N GLY A 176 -2.90 4.71 9.25
CA GLY A 176 -3.84 3.61 9.52
C GLY A 176 -4.20 3.49 11.01
N ASN A 177 -5.16 2.60 11.30
CA ASN A 177 -5.74 2.38 12.62
C ASN A 177 -4.70 2.21 13.73
N TYR A 178 -3.69 1.36 13.51
CA TYR A 178 -2.61 1.13 14.48
C TYR A 178 -1.82 2.42 14.78
N ARG A 179 -1.53 3.22 13.74
CA ARG A 179 -0.77 4.45 13.91
C ARG A 179 -1.59 5.54 14.60
N ILE A 180 -2.88 5.61 14.31
CA ILE A 180 -3.82 6.52 15.00
C ILE A 180 -4.00 6.11 16.46
N ASP A 181 -4.10 4.81 16.76
CA ASP A 181 -4.13 4.34 18.14
C ASP A 181 -2.85 4.73 18.90
N GLN A 182 -1.68 4.57 18.29
CA GLN A 182 -0.42 5.03 18.89
C GLN A 182 -0.37 6.54 19.11
N LEU A 183 -0.91 7.34 18.20
CA LEU A 183 -0.94 8.78 18.32
C LEU A 183 -1.82 9.22 19.50
N LEU A 184 -3.05 8.68 19.58
CA LEU A 184 -4.08 9.17 20.49
C LEU A 184 -4.07 8.48 21.86
N ALA A 185 -3.64 7.21 21.93
CA ALA A 185 -3.59 6.41 23.16
C ALA A 185 -2.16 6.19 23.67
N GLY A 186 -1.15 6.64 22.95
CA GLY A 186 0.26 6.51 23.33
C GLY A 186 0.65 7.40 24.52
N SER A 187 1.88 7.22 25.01
CA SER A 187 2.45 8.03 26.10
C SER A 187 2.66 9.50 25.71
N ALA A 188 2.88 9.75 24.43
CA ALA A 188 2.98 11.09 23.85
C ALA A 188 2.32 11.10 22.47
N MET A 189 1.63 12.21 22.19
CA MET A 189 1.00 12.45 20.90
C MET A 189 2.05 13.05 19.95
N VAL A 190 2.81 12.22 19.24
CA VAL A 190 3.88 12.63 18.32
C VAL A 190 3.59 12.19 16.91
N GLY A 191 3.65 13.10 15.96
CA GLY A 191 3.39 12.84 14.56
C GLY A 191 3.59 14.07 13.68
N ASP A 192 3.28 13.92 12.39
CA ASP A 192 3.23 15.02 11.42
C ASP A 192 1.81 15.26 10.89
N SER A 193 1.67 16.05 9.86
CA SER A 193 0.37 16.42 9.29
C SER A 193 -0.48 15.23 8.83
N GLU A 194 0.16 14.15 8.37
CA GLU A 194 -0.50 12.93 7.92
C GLU A 194 -1.32 12.29 9.04
N GLN A 195 -0.70 12.12 10.21
CA GLN A 195 -1.34 11.47 11.34
C GLN A 195 -2.38 12.37 12.02
N TYR A 196 -2.06 13.65 12.21
CA TYR A 196 -2.99 14.60 12.85
C TYR A 196 -4.24 14.83 12.02
N ALA A 197 -4.12 14.95 10.68
CA ALA A 197 -5.26 15.09 9.81
C ALA A 197 -6.14 13.82 9.81
N SER A 198 -5.52 12.63 9.75
CA SER A 198 -6.27 11.38 9.84
C SER A 198 -7.00 11.25 11.18
N ALA A 199 -6.33 11.50 12.29
CA ALA A 199 -6.90 11.44 13.63
C ALA A 199 -8.10 12.39 13.77
N MET A 200 -7.93 13.67 13.41
CA MET A 200 -9.00 14.67 13.49
C MET A 200 -10.20 14.31 12.61
N ALA A 201 -9.97 13.83 11.40
CA ALA A 201 -11.06 13.45 10.50
C ALA A 201 -11.87 12.27 11.06
N LEU A 202 -11.22 11.27 11.67
CA LEU A 202 -11.90 10.16 12.33
C LEU A 202 -12.65 10.62 13.61
N MET A 203 -12.04 11.50 14.41
CA MET A 203 -12.68 12.09 15.58
C MET A 203 -13.91 12.92 15.20
N ALA A 204 -13.83 13.72 14.14
CA ALA A 204 -14.96 14.46 13.63
C ALA A 204 -16.10 13.53 13.20
N ARG A 205 -15.76 12.42 12.50
CA ARG A 205 -16.74 11.41 12.08
C ARG A 205 -17.43 10.71 13.24
N SER A 206 -16.72 10.41 14.33
CA SER A 206 -17.33 9.80 15.51
C SER A 206 -18.35 10.73 16.19
N LEU A 207 -18.18 12.04 16.07
CA LEU A 207 -19.13 13.05 16.52
C LEU A 207 -20.24 13.38 15.51
N GLY A 208 -20.28 12.66 14.36
CA GLY A 208 -21.28 12.90 13.31
C GLY A 208 -20.98 14.13 12.45
N LEU A 209 -19.76 14.67 12.47
CA LEU A 209 -19.36 15.78 11.62
C LEU A 209 -18.84 15.25 10.28
N PRO A 210 -19.43 15.66 9.13
CA PRO A 210 -18.90 15.27 7.84
C PRO A 210 -17.50 15.83 7.64
N SER A 211 -16.54 14.94 7.42
CA SER A 211 -15.12 15.30 7.31
C SER A 211 -14.45 14.60 6.14
N ARG A 212 -13.40 15.23 5.61
CA ARG A 212 -12.50 14.65 4.60
C ARG A 212 -11.07 15.07 4.86
N VAL A 213 -10.13 14.22 4.48
CA VAL A 213 -8.69 14.53 4.50
C VAL A 213 -8.28 15.09 3.16
N VAL A 214 -7.55 16.19 3.19
CA VAL A 214 -6.99 16.84 2.00
C VAL A 214 -5.47 16.82 2.09
N LEU A 215 -4.81 16.52 1.00
CA LEU A 215 -3.36 16.64 0.83
C LEU A 215 -3.09 17.72 -0.22
N GLY A 216 -2.17 18.63 0.05
CA GLY A 216 -1.84 19.70 -0.87
C GLY A 216 -0.63 20.50 -0.43
N PHE A 217 -0.47 21.66 -1.03
CA PHE A 217 0.65 22.57 -0.76
C PHE A 217 0.13 23.79 0.00
N LEU A 218 0.76 24.07 1.14
CA LEU A 218 0.56 25.32 1.88
C LEU A 218 1.92 26.01 2.02
N PRO A 219 2.04 27.30 1.65
CA PRO A 219 3.32 28.01 1.76
C PRO A 219 3.70 28.12 3.23
N LYS A 220 4.92 27.72 3.59
CA LYS A 220 5.43 27.73 4.94
C LYS A 220 6.66 28.63 5.03
N ASN A 221 6.84 29.27 6.18
CA ASN A 221 8.08 29.94 6.55
C ASN A 221 9.15 28.92 7.03
N ASP A 222 10.32 29.41 7.42
CA ASP A 222 11.42 28.57 7.91
C ASP A 222 11.09 27.87 9.24
N GLU A 223 10.09 28.36 9.99
CA GLU A 223 9.58 27.76 11.21
C GLU A 223 8.46 26.70 10.94
N GLY A 224 8.14 26.42 9.67
CA GLY A 224 7.09 25.47 9.28
C GLY A 224 5.66 25.98 9.48
N GLU A 225 5.48 27.30 9.72
CA GLU A 225 4.16 27.90 9.85
C GLU A 225 3.64 28.38 8.49
N ILE A 226 2.32 28.27 8.27
CA ILE A 226 1.68 28.80 7.05
C ILE A 226 1.93 30.29 6.96
N SER A 227 2.58 30.74 5.90
CA SER A 227 3.02 32.12 5.76
C SER A 227 3.17 32.53 4.29
N ASP A 228 2.89 33.81 4.03
CA ASP A 228 3.15 34.43 2.71
C ASP A 228 4.59 34.93 2.54
N SER A 229 5.50 34.63 3.47
CA SER A 229 6.87 35.16 3.50
C SER A 229 7.69 34.86 2.23
N ARG A 230 7.39 33.75 1.54
CA ARG A 230 8.03 33.37 0.27
C ARG A 230 7.28 33.85 -0.97
N THR A 231 6.31 34.74 -0.80
CA THR A 231 5.54 35.31 -1.92
C THR A 231 6.19 36.60 -2.40
N GLU A 232 6.73 36.59 -3.60
CA GLU A 232 7.33 37.74 -4.25
C GLU A 232 6.26 38.55 -4.99
N LYS A 233 6.29 39.87 -4.83
CA LYS A 233 5.36 40.80 -5.49
C LYS A 233 6.06 41.52 -6.63
N HIS A 234 5.57 41.33 -7.85
CA HIS A 234 6.03 42.01 -9.06
C HIS A 234 4.89 42.84 -9.66
N GLY A 235 4.74 44.08 -9.23
CA GLY A 235 3.65 44.97 -9.65
C GLY A 235 2.29 44.40 -9.18
N LYS A 236 1.44 43.98 -10.14
CA LYS A 236 0.12 43.40 -9.87
C LYS A 236 0.14 41.88 -9.74
N THR A 237 1.25 41.26 -10.02
CA THR A 237 1.40 39.79 -9.98
C THR A 237 2.14 39.40 -8.72
N THR A 238 1.72 38.30 -8.11
CA THR A 238 2.44 37.64 -7.01
C THR A 238 2.89 36.26 -7.45
N THR A 239 4.11 35.86 -7.09
CA THR A 239 4.67 34.55 -7.39
C THR A 239 5.03 33.86 -6.08
N THR A 240 4.53 32.65 -5.89
CA THR A 240 4.89 31.80 -4.74
C THR A 240 5.53 30.52 -5.26
N LYS A 241 6.72 30.19 -4.76
CA LYS A 241 7.39 28.94 -5.06
C LYS A 241 7.08 27.93 -3.96
N PHE A 242 6.54 26.78 -4.36
CA PHE A 242 6.30 25.65 -3.48
C PHE A 242 7.42 24.61 -3.62
N THR A 243 7.73 23.92 -2.53
CA THR A 243 8.72 22.84 -2.45
C THR A 243 8.11 21.61 -1.80
N GLY A 244 8.82 20.51 -1.72
CA GLY A 244 8.36 19.30 -1.01
C GLY A 244 8.05 19.55 0.46
N ASN A 245 8.69 20.52 1.11
CA ASN A 245 8.44 20.89 2.51
C ASN A 245 7.05 21.56 2.71
N ASP A 246 6.44 22.07 1.64
CA ASP A 246 5.12 22.70 1.68
C ASP A 246 3.98 21.69 1.57
N VAL A 247 4.30 20.44 1.27
CA VAL A 247 3.30 19.36 1.25
C VAL A 247 2.81 19.12 2.66
N THR A 248 1.49 19.16 2.83
CA THR A 248 0.87 18.97 4.13
C THR A 248 -0.53 18.38 3.98
N ALA A 249 -1.02 17.75 5.03
CA ALA A 249 -2.38 17.24 5.12
C ALA A 249 -3.18 18.09 6.11
N TRP A 250 -4.47 18.31 5.79
CA TRP A 250 -5.41 18.96 6.69
C TRP A 250 -6.79 18.32 6.62
N VAL A 251 -7.68 18.75 7.45
CA VAL A 251 -9.07 18.27 7.48
C VAL A 251 -10.00 19.35 6.97
N GLU A 252 -10.98 18.96 6.18
CA GLU A 252 -12.11 19.82 5.89
C GLU A 252 -13.37 19.21 6.50
N ILE A 253 -14.16 20.06 7.15
CA ILE A 253 -15.45 19.70 7.76
C ILE A 253 -16.54 20.51 7.07
N LYS A 254 -17.63 19.85 6.69
CA LYS A 254 -18.72 20.51 5.99
C LYS A 254 -19.66 21.18 6.99
N LEU A 255 -19.72 22.51 6.91
CA LEU A 255 -20.55 23.35 7.76
C LEU A 255 -21.68 24.01 6.96
N ASP A 256 -22.84 24.12 7.58
CA ASP A 256 -24.01 24.76 6.95
C ASP A 256 -23.74 26.22 6.61
N GLY A 257 -24.05 26.59 5.37
CA GLY A 257 -23.86 27.94 4.83
C GLY A 257 -22.44 28.27 4.42
N TYR A 258 -21.44 27.43 4.75
CA TYR A 258 -20.02 27.67 4.42
C TYR A 258 -19.40 26.60 3.52
N GLY A 259 -20.05 25.44 3.39
CA GLY A 259 -19.48 24.30 2.64
C GLY A 259 -18.32 23.64 3.38
N TRP A 260 -17.29 23.22 2.67
CA TRP A 260 -16.10 22.60 3.23
C TRP A 260 -15.15 23.64 3.81
N VAL A 261 -14.94 23.61 5.12
CA VAL A 261 -14.09 24.54 5.89
C VAL A 261 -12.85 23.79 6.36
N ALA A 262 -11.67 24.37 6.11
CA ALA A 262 -10.39 23.78 6.46
C ALA A 262 -10.05 23.96 7.94
N PHE A 263 -9.50 22.91 8.56
CA PHE A 263 -8.97 22.88 9.93
C PHE A 263 -7.58 22.28 9.91
N TYR A 264 -6.66 22.88 10.67
CA TYR A 264 -5.24 22.52 10.72
C TYR A 264 -4.87 21.98 12.11
N PRO A 265 -5.00 20.66 12.35
CA PRO A 265 -4.76 20.07 13.67
C PRO A 265 -3.29 19.86 14.01
N THR A 266 -2.38 20.03 13.05
CA THR A 266 -0.95 19.74 13.19
C THR A 266 -0.30 20.75 14.12
N PRO A 267 0.49 20.32 15.14
CA PRO A 267 1.34 21.21 15.91
C PRO A 267 2.33 21.97 15.05
N LYS A 268 2.89 23.07 15.56
CA LYS A 268 3.98 23.77 14.89
C LYS A 268 5.19 22.84 14.69
N GLU A 269 5.88 22.95 13.55
CA GLU A 269 7.04 22.10 13.27
C GLU A 269 8.20 22.32 14.27
N THR A 270 8.27 23.48 14.88
CA THR A 270 9.24 23.81 15.96
C THR A 270 8.86 23.18 17.31
N LYS A 271 7.65 22.65 17.46
CA LYS A 271 7.18 21.99 18.70
C LYS A 271 7.58 20.52 18.70
N VAL A 272 8.87 20.25 18.82
CA VAL A 272 9.44 18.90 18.88
C VAL A 272 9.62 18.43 20.33
N PRO A 273 9.45 17.11 20.61
CA PRO A 273 9.72 16.57 21.95
C PRO A 273 11.22 16.72 22.28
N ASP A 274 11.54 17.14 23.48
CA ASP A 274 12.93 17.10 23.96
C ASP A 274 13.27 15.65 24.34
N GLU A 275 14.44 15.15 23.91
CA GLU A 275 14.91 13.79 24.21
C GLU A 275 15.00 13.49 25.71
N ASN A 276 15.16 14.52 26.53
CA ASN A 276 15.20 14.43 28.00
C ASN A 276 13.84 14.64 28.68
N GLN A 277 12.78 14.95 27.96
CA GLN A 277 11.44 14.98 28.56
C GLN A 277 10.97 13.54 28.77
N ASN A 278 10.93 13.13 30.04
CA ASN A 278 10.11 12.00 30.47
C ASN A 278 8.66 12.37 30.11
N LEU A 279 8.23 11.96 28.93
CA LEU A 279 6.83 12.04 28.52
C LEU A 279 6.07 11.03 29.38
N THR A 280 5.81 11.43 30.63
CA THR A 280 4.91 10.67 31.51
C THR A 280 3.56 10.60 30.81
N PRO A 281 2.98 9.41 30.68
CA PRO A 281 1.61 9.26 30.17
C PRO A 281 0.73 10.26 30.96
N PRO A 282 -0.25 10.93 30.32
CA PRO A 282 -1.24 11.66 31.06
C PRO A 282 -1.79 10.67 32.08
N ASN A 283 -1.64 11.04 33.35
CA ASN A 283 -2.05 10.21 34.50
C ASN A 283 -3.43 9.65 34.17
N PRO A 284 -3.64 8.33 34.01
CA PRO A 284 -4.99 7.85 33.88
C PRO A 284 -5.70 8.35 35.11
N GLN A 285 -6.68 9.24 34.92
CA GLN A 285 -7.56 9.58 36.01
C GLN A 285 -8.08 8.23 36.50
N THR A 286 -7.50 7.77 37.59
CA THR A 286 -8.05 6.64 38.32
C THR A 286 -9.48 7.10 38.62
N LEU A 287 -10.42 6.54 37.87
CA LEU A 287 -11.79 6.48 38.33
C LEU A 287 -11.70 5.78 39.67
N VAL A 288 -11.59 6.57 40.72
CA VAL A 288 -11.80 6.10 42.09
C VAL A 288 -13.21 5.55 42.02
N ARG A 289 -13.34 4.25 41.82
CA ARG A 289 -14.59 3.56 42.09
C ARG A 289 -14.85 3.87 43.58
N GLN A 290 -15.82 4.76 43.81
CA GLN A 290 -16.38 4.85 45.13
C GLN A 290 -16.73 3.42 45.57
N PRO A 291 -16.28 2.97 46.73
CA PRO A 291 -16.70 1.68 47.26
C PRO A 291 -18.22 1.65 47.24
N PRO A 292 -18.83 0.54 46.82
CA PRO A 292 -20.29 0.41 46.85
C PRO A 292 -20.80 0.77 48.23
N VAL A 293 -21.82 1.61 48.26
CA VAL A 293 -22.54 1.97 49.50
C VAL A 293 -22.91 0.65 50.20
N PRO A 294 -22.65 0.48 51.51
CA PRO A 294 -23.05 -0.74 52.23
C PRO A 294 -24.54 -0.99 52.01
N LEU A 295 -24.86 -2.21 51.60
CA LEU A 295 -26.26 -2.66 51.51
C LEU A 295 -26.89 -2.55 52.90
N THR A 296 -27.81 -1.62 53.06
CA THR A 296 -28.74 -1.63 54.20
C THR A 296 -29.72 -2.76 53.99
N ASP A 297 -30.05 -3.46 55.08
CA ASP A 297 -30.81 -4.70 55.20
C ASP A 297 -31.96 -4.91 54.22
N PRO A 298 -32.28 -6.18 53.87
CA PRO A 298 -33.35 -6.51 52.95
C PRO A 298 -34.71 -6.25 53.60
N LEU A 299 -35.44 -5.31 53.04
CA LEU A 299 -36.87 -5.20 53.30
C LEU A 299 -37.61 -6.39 52.66
N ARG A 300 -38.43 -7.04 53.49
CA ARG A 300 -39.29 -8.20 53.18
C ARG A 300 -40.15 -7.95 51.95
N ASP A 301 -40.37 -9.11 51.25
CA ASP A 301 -41.44 -9.33 50.27
C ASP A 301 -42.76 -8.73 50.65
N ASP A 302 -43.39 -8.02 49.71
CA ASP A 302 -44.83 -8.21 49.47
C ASP A 302 -45.24 -7.70 48.05
N ASN A 303 -45.77 -8.67 47.29
CA ASN A 303 -46.83 -8.57 46.29
C ASN A 303 -46.70 -7.73 45.00
N GLN A 304 -46.54 -8.51 43.95
CA GLN A 304 -47.33 -8.48 42.68
C GLN A 304 -47.73 -7.10 42.12
N ALA A 305 -47.09 -6.73 41.03
CA ALA A 305 -47.78 -6.05 39.95
C ALA A 305 -47.12 -6.42 38.58
N LYS A 306 -47.93 -7.03 37.73
CA LYS A 306 -47.67 -7.30 36.34
C LYS A 306 -47.48 -5.99 35.58
N GLY A 307 -46.32 -5.76 35.02
CA GLY A 307 -46.08 -4.75 33.99
C GLY A 307 -45.19 -5.33 32.90
N LYS A 308 -45.80 -5.72 31.80
CA LYS A 308 -45.10 -6.07 30.57
C LYS A 308 -44.50 -4.80 30.01
N THR A 309 -43.19 -4.74 29.97
CA THR A 309 -42.46 -3.85 29.03
C THR A 309 -41.33 -4.63 28.43
N SER A 310 -41.59 -5.06 27.18
CA SER A 310 -40.58 -5.68 26.34
C SER A 310 -39.57 -4.62 25.89
N LEU A 311 -38.35 -4.67 26.43
CA LEU A 311 -37.18 -4.13 25.78
C LEU A 311 -36.31 -5.32 25.44
N GLY A 312 -36.51 -5.79 24.20
CA GLY A 312 -35.64 -6.79 23.57
C GLY A 312 -34.30 -6.22 23.26
N GLY A 313 -33.36 -6.30 24.19
CA GLY A 313 -31.96 -6.27 23.94
C GLY A 313 -31.49 -7.71 23.83
N SER A 314 -31.32 -8.21 22.62
CA SER A 314 -30.69 -9.49 22.38
C SER A 314 -29.23 -9.40 22.79
N MET A 315 -28.91 -9.80 24.02
CA MET A 315 -27.56 -10.30 24.33
C MET A 315 -27.42 -11.60 23.53
N ALA A 316 -26.71 -11.53 22.42
CA ALA A 316 -26.21 -12.72 21.75
C ALA A 316 -25.22 -13.37 22.74
N ASP A 317 -25.58 -14.53 23.26
CA ASP A 317 -24.68 -15.45 23.95
C ASP A 317 -23.50 -15.72 22.99
N GLU A 318 -22.37 -15.10 23.23
CA GLU A 318 -21.12 -15.46 22.56
C GLU A 318 -20.69 -16.82 23.08
N THR A 319 -20.95 -17.84 22.27
CA THR A 319 -20.51 -19.20 22.57
C THR A 319 -18.97 -19.24 22.66
N PRO A 320 -18.39 -20.04 23.56
CA PRO A 320 -16.93 -20.15 23.75
C PRO A 320 -16.15 -20.46 22.47
N THR A 321 -16.82 -21.02 21.47
CA THR A 321 -16.27 -21.32 20.13
C THR A 321 -15.95 -20.06 19.32
N SER A 322 -16.70 -18.98 19.49
CA SER A 322 -16.48 -17.73 18.72
C SER A 322 -15.20 -17.02 19.19
N LEU A 323 -14.92 -17.03 20.49
CA LEU A 323 -13.72 -16.45 21.08
C LEU A 323 -12.44 -17.22 20.69
N PHE A 324 -12.54 -18.55 20.53
CA PHE A 324 -11.45 -19.37 20.04
C PHE A 324 -11.07 -19.00 18.59
N TRP A 325 -12.07 -18.90 17.70
CA TRP A 325 -11.82 -18.55 16.30
C TRP A 325 -11.33 -17.11 16.12
N GLN A 326 -11.79 -16.18 16.93
CA GLN A 326 -11.27 -14.79 16.93
C GLN A 326 -9.83 -14.71 17.44
N ARG A 327 -9.48 -15.48 18.48
CA ARG A 327 -8.08 -15.58 18.95
C ARG A 327 -7.19 -16.29 17.95
N PHE A 328 -7.69 -17.38 17.36
CA PHE A 328 -6.98 -18.12 16.31
C PHE A 328 -6.74 -17.22 15.08
N GLY A 329 -7.76 -16.50 14.61
CA GLY A 329 -7.62 -15.55 13.50
C GLY A 329 -6.58 -14.46 13.76
N ARG A 330 -6.52 -13.92 14.99
CA ARG A 330 -5.49 -12.93 15.38
C ARG A 330 -4.08 -13.53 15.39
N ILE A 331 -3.92 -14.77 15.84
CA ILE A 331 -2.61 -15.48 15.83
C ILE A 331 -2.20 -15.75 14.38
N VAL A 332 -3.11 -16.27 13.54
CA VAL A 332 -2.84 -16.52 12.11
C VAL A 332 -2.45 -15.24 11.39
N ARG A 333 -3.15 -14.13 11.65
CA ARG A 333 -2.81 -12.82 11.07
C ARG A 333 -1.43 -12.32 11.51
N LYS A 334 -1.07 -12.47 12.80
CA LYS A 334 0.26 -12.13 13.29
C LYS A 334 1.34 -12.99 12.62
N VAL A 335 1.13 -14.30 12.55
CA VAL A 335 2.05 -15.23 11.89
C VAL A 335 2.19 -14.90 10.39
N ALA A 336 1.11 -14.53 9.72
CA ALA A 336 1.15 -14.13 8.32
C ALA A 336 1.94 -12.82 8.12
N ILE A 337 1.74 -11.82 8.97
CA ILE A 337 2.40 -10.50 8.84
C ILE A 337 3.88 -10.58 9.26
N TYR A 338 4.20 -11.15 10.43
CA TYR A 338 5.58 -11.25 10.90
C TYR A 338 6.39 -12.33 10.20
N GLY A 339 5.72 -13.35 9.66
CA GLY A 339 6.32 -14.39 8.81
C GLY A 339 6.43 -14.00 7.34
N SER A 340 5.94 -12.81 6.91
CA SER A 340 5.90 -12.42 5.50
C SER A 340 7.26 -12.52 4.78
N PRO A 341 8.41 -12.14 5.34
CA PRO A 341 9.69 -12.33 4.67
C PRO A 341 10.02 -13.83 4.46
N LEU A 342 9.71 -14.66 5.46
CA LEU A 342 9.92 -16.11 5.39
C LEU A 342 8.99 -16.74 4.33
N TRP A 343 7.71 -16.37 4.33
CA TRP A 343 6.75 -16.86 3.36
C TRP A 343 7.11 -16.44 1.94
N THR A 344 7.59 -15.21 1.74
CA THR A 344 8.05 -14.73 0.43
C THR A 344 9.21 -15.59 -0.09
N VAL A 345 10.22 -15.88 0.75
CA VAL A 345 11.33 -16.76 0.39
C VAL A 345 10.83 -18.15 0.06
N LEU A 346 9.94 -18.73 0.87
CA LEU A 346 9.38 -20.06 0.62
C LEU A 346 8.56 -20.12 -0.68
N ILE A 347 7.75 -19.10 -0.97
CA ILE A 347 6.99 -19.00 -2.22
C ILE A 347 7.92 -18.90 -3.42
N VAL A 348 8.95 -18.06 -3.36
CA VAL A 348 9.95 -17.93 -4.43
C VAL A 348 10.68 -19.26 -4.64
N CYS A 349 11.14 -19.92 -3.58
CA CYS A 349 11.77 -21.23 -3.68
C CYS A 349 10.82 -22.28 -4.26
N GLY A 350 9.57 -22.30 -3.82
CA GLY A 350 8.52 -23.20 -4.36
C GLY A 350 8.25 -22.96 -5.83
N LEU A 351 8.17 -21.70 -6.26
CA LEU A 351 7.97 -21.31 -7.64
C LEU A 351 9.16 -21.76 -8.54
N LEU A 352 10.39 -21.56 -8.07
CA LEU A 352 11.59 -22.01 -8.77
C LEU A 352 11.62 -23.54 -8.94
N LEU A 353 11.28 -24.28 -7.91
CA LEU A 353 11.16 -25.74 -7.96
C LEU A 353 10.05 -26.20 -8.91
N ALA A 354 8.91 -25.51 -8.89
CA ALA A 354 7.79 -25.81 -9.79
C ALA A 354 8.15 -25.55 -11.25
N ILE A 355 8.81 -24.43 -11.57
CA ILE A 355 9.29 -24.11 -12.93
C ILE A 355 10.23 -25.21 -13.44
N LYS A 356 11.17 -25.65 -12.60
CA LYS A 356 12.09 -26.76 -12.95
C LYS A 356 11.36 -28.08 -13.18
N ALA A 357 10.43 -28.43 -12.30
CA ALA A 357 9.63 -29.64 -12.44
C ALA A 357 8.80 -29.63 -13.73
N ILE A 358 8.16 -28.51 -14.04
CA ILE A 358 7.39 -28.34 -15.27
C ILE A 358 8.30 -28.42 -16.52
N ALA A 359 9.47 -27.76 -16.48
CA ALA A 359 10.43 -27.82 -17.59
C ALA A 359 10.90 -29.24 -17.83
N LEU A 360 11.22 -29.99 -16.79
CA LEU A 360 11.66 -31.38 -16.85
C LEU A 360 10.54 -32.32 -17.36
N ALA A 361 9.33 -32.16 -16.83
CA ALA A 361 8.15 -32.90 -17.23
C ALA A 361 7.82 -32.65 -18.73
N ARG A 362 7.98 -31.40 -19.16
CA ARG A 362 7.77 -31.04 -20.57
C ARG A 362 8.84 -31.64 -21.48
N ALA A 363 10.11 -31.61 -21.07
CA ALA A 363 11.22 -32.24 -21.82
C ALA A 363 11.05 -33.75 -21.92
N ARG A 364 10.50 -34.41 -20.90
CA ARG A 364 10.21 -35.87 -20.92
C ARG A 364 9.04 -36.22 -21.81
N ARG A 365 8.00 -35.39 -21.94
CA ARG A 365 6.73 -35.73 -22.60
C ARG A 365 6.58 -35.22 -24.02
N HIS A 366 7.31 -34.16 -24.41
CA HIS A 366 7.12 -33.50 -25.71
C HIS A 366 8.32 -33.68 -26.62
N GLY A 367 8.06 -33.95 -27.90
CA GLY A 367 9.05 -34.14 -28.94
C GLY A 367 9.10 -35.58 -29.46
N SER A 368 9.92 -35.83 -30.54
CA SER A 368 10.20 -37.18 -31.00
C SER A 368 11.01 -37.97 -29.97
N ALA A 369 11.01 -39.31 -30.05
CA ALA A 369 11.76 -40.14 -29.13
C ALA A 369 13.25 -39.76 -29.08
N SER A 370 13.88 -39.48 -30.19
CA SER A 370 15.27 -39.02 -30.27
C SER A 370 15.47 -37.66 -29.59
N GLN A 371 14.53 -36.72 -29.75
CA GLN A 371 14.56 -35.42 -29.05
C GLN A 371 14.41 -35.56 -27.53
N ARG A 372 13.58 -36.50 -27.10
CA ARG A 372 13.39 -36.80 -25.66
C ARG A 372 14.65 -37.38 -25.04
N VAL A 373 15.34 -38.31 -25.73
CA VAL A 373 16.62 -38.87 -25.28
C VAL A 373 17.69 -37.76 -25.19
N ALA A 374 17.84 -36.93 -26.22
CA ALA A 374 18.77 -35.80 -26.21
C ALA A 374 18.48 -34.80 -25.07
N ALA A 375 17.19 -34.54 -24.78
CA ALA A 375 16.78 -33.68 -23.66
C ALA A 375 17.08 -34.28 -22.28
N GLY A 376 17.04 -35.62 -22.17
CA GLY A 376 17.45 -36.35 -20.95
C GLY A 376 18.90 -36.09 -20.60
N TRP A 377 19.83 -36.23 -21.57
CA TRP A 377 21.23 -35.89 -21.34
C TRP A 377 21.43 -34.43 -20.92
N GLN A 378 20.75 -33.51 -21.61
CA GLN A 378 20.82 -32.10 -21.24
C GLN A 378 20.35 -31.83 -19.78
N ALA A 379 19.39 -32.62 -19.28
CA ALA A 379 18.94 -32.53 -17.90
C ALA A 379 20.01 -32.94 -16.88
N VAL A 380 20.89 -33.90 -17.23
CA VAL A 380 22.08 -34.29 -16.42
C VAL A 380 23.13 -33.18 -16.47
N ALA A 381 23.50 -32.73 -17.66
CA ALA A 381 24.51 -31.69 -17.84
C ALA A 381 24.09 -30.36 -17.18
N ALA A 382 22.80 -30.01 -17.26
CA ALA A 382 22.25 -28.84 -16.57
C ALA A 382 22.35 -28.98 -15.03
N LEU A 383 22.07 -30.16 -14.50
CA LEU A 383 22.21 -30.41 -13.05
C LEU A 383 23.67 -30.26 -12.60
N ALA A 384 24.63 -30.78 -13.38
CA ALA A 384 26.05 -30.66 -13.12
C ALA A 384 26.49 -29.18 -13.07
N ARG A 385 26.13 -28.38 -14.08
CA ARG A 385 26.42 -26.94 -14.12
C ARG A 385 25.74 -26.18 -12.96
N GLN A 386 24.51 -26.52 -12.63
CA GLN A 386 23.79 -25.92 -11.50
C GLN A 386 24.46 -26.25 -10.16
N SER A 387 25.15 -27.39 -10.08
CA SER A 387 25.95 -27.78 -8.92
C SER A 387 27.31 -27.06 -8.84
N GLY A 388 27.64 -26.29 -9.88
CA GLY A 388 28.89 -25.53 -9.98
C GLY A 388 30.05 -26.33 -10.57
N LEU A 389 29.76 -27.41 -11.32
CA LEU A 389 30.75 -28.16 -12.06
C LEU A 389 31.00 -27.51 -13.45
N ASP A 390 32.25 -27.55 -13.93
CA ASP A 390 32.58 -27.13 -15.30
C ASP A 390 32.34 -28.31 -16.25
N VAL A 391 31.33 -28.16 -17.12
CA VAL A 391 30.88 -29.19 -18.00
C VAL A 391 30.81 -28.65 -19.42
N GLN A 392 31.88 -28.84 -20.17
CA GLN A 392 32.05 -28.39 -21.56
C GLN A 392 32.42 -29.58 -22.48
N GLY A 393 32.39 -29.37 -23.79
CA GLY A 393 32.79 -30.33 -24.76
C GLY A 393 31.70 -31.34 -25.21
N THR A 394 32.12 -32.47 -25.78
CA THR A 394 31.27 -33.59 -26.22
C THR A 394 30.59 -34.28 -25.02
N ARG A 395 29.54 -35.08 -25.27
CA ARG A 395 28.84 -35.81 -24.19
C ARG A 395 29.77 -36.77 -23.44
N ASN A 396 30.75 -37.39 -24.12
CA ASN A 396 31.75 -38.23 -23.46
C ASN A 396 32.68 -37.42 -22.55
N GLU A 397 33.16 -36.26 -23.01
CA GLU A 397 33.99 -35.36 -22.20
C GLU A 397 33.20 -34.81 -21.02
N GLN A 398 31.93 -34.46 -21.25
CA GLN A 398 31.03 -34.03 -20.19
C GLN A 398 30.82 -35.12 -19.11
N ALA A 399 30.63 -36.40 -19.53
CA ALA A 399 30.46 -37.54 -18.65
C ALA A 399 31.70 -37.75 -17.78
N GLN A 400 32.89 -37.71 -18.38
CA GLN A 400 34.16 -37.85 -17.67
C GLN A 400 34.38 -36.69 -16.69
N ALA A 401 34.18 -35.45 -17.15
CA ALA A 401 34.34 -34.28 -16.29
C ALA A 401 33.38 -34.27 -15.08
N ILE A 402 32.14 -34.72 -15.24
CA ILE A 402 31.18 -34.86 -14.17
C ILE A 402 31.65 -35.91 -13.16
N ALA A 403 32.02 -37.07 -13.62
CA ALA A 403 32.45 -38.19 -12.80
C ALA A 403 33.73 -37.85 -11.98
N GLU A 404 34.73 -37.27 -12.68
CA GLU A 404 35.99 -36.82 -12.04
C GLU A 404 35.76 -35.76 -10.96
N GLN A 405 35.00 -34.71 -11.26
CA GLN A 405 34.72 -33.60 -10.33
C GLN A 405 33.83 -34.04 -9.16
N MET A 406 33.03 -35.09 -9.34
CA MET A 406 32.16 -35.62 -8.26
C MET A 406 32.78 -36.84 -7.53
N GLY A 407 33.86 -37.44 -8.05
CA GLY A 407 34.60 -38.51 -7.39
C GLY A 407 33.90 -39.87 -7.49
N PHE A 408 33.22 -40.20 -8.59
CA PHE A 408 32.64 -41.53 -8.83
C PHE A 408 32.99 -42.07 -10.21
N GLU A 409 32.69 -43.34 -10.48
CA GLU A 409 33.00 -44.01 -11.77
C GLU A 409 32.15 -43.45 -12.92
N ALA A 410 32.79 -43.22 -14.03
CA ALA A 410 32.18 -42.59 -15.21
C ALA A 410 31.28 -43.51 -16.04
N ASP A 411 31.29 -44.82 -15.80
CA ASP A 411 30.72 -45.83 -16.69
C ASP A 411 29.25 -45.63 -17.03
N THR A 412 28.45 -45.33 -16.02
CA THR A 412 27.01 -45.07 -16.20
C THR A 412 26.76 -43.81 -17.02
N LEU A 413 27.47 -42.70 -16.72
CA LEU A 413 27.34 -41.46 -17.46
C LEU A 413 27.84 -41.58 -18.87
N LEU A 414 28.93 -42.32 -19.10
CA LEU A 414 29.45 -42.62 -20.44
C LEU A 414 28.46 -43.46 -21.28
N ALA A 415 27.79 -44.42 -20.65
CA ALA A 415 26.75 -45.20 -21.31
C ALA A 415 25.56 -44.32 -21.71
N LEU A 416 25.05 -43.51 -20.81
CA LEU A 416 23.96 -42.57 -21.07
C LEU A 416 24.34 -41.50 -22.11
N GLY A 417 25.59 -41.03 -22.13
CA GLY A 417 26.11 -40.10 -23.11
C GLY A 417 26.14 -40.69 -24.52
N ARG A 418 26.66 -41.96 -24.66
CA ARG A 418 26.70 -42.68 -25.93
C ARG A 418 25.29 -42.96 -26.45
N GLU A 419 24.36 -43.32 -25.61
CA GLU A 419 22.97 -43.56 -26.00
C GLU A 419 22.30 -42.29 -26.49
N ALA A 420 22.59 -41.13 -25.85
CA ALA A 420 22.13 -39.85 -26.36
C ALA A 420 22.79 -39.43 -27.66
N ASP A 421 24.07 -39.78 -27.90
CA ASP A 421 24.75 -39.57 -29.18
C ASP A 421 24.16 -40.46 -30.28
N TYR A 422 23.91 -41.74 -29.98
CA TYR A 422 23.23 -42.63 -30.91
C TYR A 422 21.86 -42.12 -31.32
N ALA A 423 21.03 -41.73 -30.36
CA ALA A 423 19.71 -41.17 -30.64
C ALA A 423 19.74 -39.85 -31.45
N ALA A 424 20.82 -39.06 -31.32
CA ALA A 424 20.96 -37.79 -32.03
C ALA A 424 21.53 -37.90 -33.45
N PHE A 425 22.43 -38.87 -33.68
CA PHE A 425 23.26 -38.92 -34.91
C PHE A 425 23.13 -40.19 -35.74
N SER A 426 22.61 -41.32 -35.20
CA SER A 426 22.56 -42.58 -35.93
C SER A 426 21.53 -42.62 -37.06
N GLY A 427 20.55 -41.72 -37.10
CA GLY A 427 19.43 -41.81 -38.04
C GLY A 427 18.52 -43.03 -37.82
N GLY A 428 18.78 -43.84 -36.79
CA GLY A 428 17.99 -45.04 -36.48
C GLY A 428 16.69 -44.68 -35.76
N ASP A 429 15.68 -45.55 -35.92
CA ASP A 429 14.39 -45.39 -35.26
C ASP A 429 14.50 -45.64 -33.75
N VAL A 430 14.50 -44.56 -32.99
CA VAL A 430 14.40 -44.62 -31.53
C VAL A 430 12.92 -44.79 -31.13
N THR A 431 12.59 -45.87 -30.45
CA THR A 431 11.21 -46.13 -30.01
C THR A 431 10.82 -45.29 -28.79
N GLN A 432 9.51 -45.08 -28.62
CA GLN A 432 9.00 -44.36 -27.45
C GLN A 432 9.34 -45.08 -26.13
N GLU A 433 9.29 -46.42 -26.16
CA GLU A 433 9.66 -47.24 -25.00
C GLU A 433 11.13 -47.08 -24.59
N HIS A 434 12.03 -46.98 -25.61
CA HIS A 434 13.44 -46.70 -25.37
C HIS A 434 13.63 -45.32 -24.71
N ALA A 435 12.95 -44.28 -25.21
CA ALA A 435 13.03 -42.98 -24.61
C ALA A 435 12.47 -42.93 -23.16
N GLU A 436 11.48 -43.76 -22.85
CA GLU A 436 10.95 -43.86 -21.47
C GLU A 436 11.90 -44.55 -20.50
N ARG A 437 12.53 -45.64 -20.95
CA ARG A 437 13.61 -46.32 -20.18
C ARG A 437 14.78 -45.39 -19.93
N TYR A 438 15.23 -44.71 -20.96
CA TYR A 438 16.31 -43.71 -20.83
C TYR A 438 15.99 -42.61 -19.80
N TRP A 439 14.77 -42.11 -19.81
CA TRP A 439 14.36 -41.11 -18.81
C TRP A 439 14.25 -41.65 -17.37
N HIS A 440 13.99 -42.94 -17.22
CA HIS A 440 14.06 -43.60 -15.93
C HIS A 440 15.50 -43.61 -15.40
N ASP A 441 16.45 -44.03 -16.23
CA ASP A 441 17.87 -44.10 -15.90
C ASP A 441 18.45 -42.71 -15.63
N ILE A 442 18.07 -41.71 -16.40
CA ILE A 442 18.39 -40.29 -16.17
C ILE A 442 17.85 -39.80 -14.80
N ALA A 443 16.66 -40.21 -14.42
CA ALA A 443 16.08 -39.82 -13.15
C ALA A 443 16.84 -40.44 -11.95
N GLU A 444 17.26 -41.68 -12.09
CA GLU A 444 18.08 -42.37 -11.07
C GLU A 444 19.46 -41.74 -10.96
N GLU A 445 20.13 -41.49 -12.07
CA GLU A 445 21.46 -40.88 -12.11
C GLU A 445 21.42 -39.46 -11.51
N ARG A 446 20.43 -38.65 -11.83
CA ARG A 446 20.23 -37.33 -11.25
C ARG A 446 19.97 -37.37 -9.73
N LYS A 447 19.26 -38.39 -9.24
CA LYS A 447 19.03 -38.63 -7.81
C LYS A 447 20.34 -38.98 -7.13
N PHE A 448 21.14 -39.84 -7.72
CA PHE A 448 22.45 -40.20 -7.24
C PHE A 448 23.40 -39.01 -7.14
N MET A 449 23.53 -38.24 -8.23
CA MET A 449 24.32 -37.01 -8.30
C MET A 449 23.91 -36.00 -7.20
N LEU A 450 22.61 -35.78 -7.02
CA LEU A 450 22.10 -34.89 -5.95
C LEU A 450 22.42 -35.44 -4.56
N GLY A 451 22.39 -36.75 -4.40
CA GLY A 451 22.74 -37.46 -3.14
C GLY A 451 24.19 -37.27 -2.74
N SER A 452 25.11 -37.29 -3.71
CA SER A 452 26.55 -37.16 -3.53
C SER A 452 27.02 -35.75 -3.21
N LEU A 453 26.16 -34.71 -3.46
CA LEU A 453 26.52 -33.32 -3.20
C LEU A 453 26.41 -32.94 -1.71
N PRO A 454 27.34 -32.11 -1.18
CA PRO A 454 27.20 -31.53 0.16
C PRO A 454 25.92 -30.66 0.21
N THR A 455 25.34 -30.54 1.40
CA THR A 455 24.03 -29.91 1.63
C THR A 455 23.89 -28.53 0.98
N PHE A 456 24.90 -27.68 1.07
CA PHE A 456 24.89 -26.34 0.47
C PHE A 456 24.85 -26.37 -1.06
N ARG A 457 25.69 -27.22 -1.71
CA ARG A 457 25.69 -27.39 -3.17
C ARG A 457 24.40 -28.03 -3.68
N ARG A 458 23.80 -28.93 -2.88
CA ARG A 458 22.49 -29.53 -3.17
C ARG A 458 21.38 -28.51 -3.21
N TRP A 459 21.34 -27.58 -2.25
CA TRP A 459 20.37 -26.48 -2.24
C TRP A 459 20.61 -25.51 -3.39
N ARG A 460 21.87 -25.15 -3.68
CA ARG A 460 22.24 -24.32 -4.82
C ARG A 460 21.78 -24.98 -6.13
N ALA A 461 22.03 -26.25 -6.34
CA ALA A 461 21.59 -26.96 -7.52
C ALA A 461 20.07 -26.99 -7.68
N LYS A 462 19.33 -27.13 -6.56
CA LYS A 462 17.86 -27.12 -6.59
C LYS A 462 17.28 -25.73 -6.92
N LEU A 463 17.87 -24.65 -6.45
CA LEU A 463 17.34 -23.29 -6.58
C LEU A 463 17.94 -22.50 -7.76
N SER A 464 19.05 -22.94 -8.35
CA SER A 464 19.67 -22.27 -9.49
C SER A 464 18.80 -22.36 -10.75
N LEU A 465 18.60 -21.22 -11.43
CA LEU A 465 17.90 -21.15 -12.73
C LEU A 465 18.85 -21.29 -13.94
N ALA A 466 20.14 -21.48 -13.70
CA ALA A 466 21.09 -21.67 -14.80
C ALA A 466 20.60 -22.81 -15.73
N ASP A 467 20.60 -22.55 -17.00
CA ASP A 467 20.20 -23.49 -18.08
C ASP A 467 18.73 -23.96 -18.14
N VAL A 468 17.86 -23.54 -17.23
CA VAL A 468 16.42 -23.88 -17.31
C VAL A 468 15.78 -23.37 -18.61
N PHE A 469 16.26 -22.24 -19.13
CA PHE A 469 15.74 -21.63 -20.35
C PHE A 469 16.41 -22.15 -21.64
N HIS A 470 17.52 -22.87 -21.56
CA HIS A 470 18.17 -23.48 -22.74
C HIS A 470 17.37 -24.64 -23.35
N PHE A 471 16.48 -25.27 -22.59
CA PHE A 471 15.52 -26.26 -23.12
C PHE A 471 14.54 -25.68 -24.14
N ARG A 472 14.44 -24.34 -24.24
CA ARG A 472 13.50 -23.67 -25.16
C ARG A 472 14.07 -23.39 -26.55
N LYS A 473 15.38 -23.55 -26.79
CA LYS A 473 16.05 -23.18 -28.06
C LYS A 473 16.45 -24.32 -28.95
N ILE A 474 15.96 -25.54 -28.77
CA ILE A 474 16.15 -26.60 -29.78
C ILE A 474 15.09 -26.42 -30.89
N ARG A 475 15.19 -25.34 -31.64
CA ARG A 475 14.68 -25.30 -33.01
C ARG A 475 15.75 -25.89 -33.88
N LEU A 476 15.54 -27.14 -34.33
CA LEU A 476 16.36 -27.77 -35.35
C LEU A 476 16.54 -26.82 -36.53
N ARG A 477 17.76 -26.37 -36.77
CA ARG A 477 18.18 -25.75 -38.00
C ARG A 477 17.97 -26.83 -39.07
N LYS A 478 16.93 -26.74 -39.93
CA LYS A 478 16.79 -27.53 -41.13
C LYS A 478 18.05 -27.31 -41.96
N ILE A 479 18.92 -28.29 -41.98
CA ILE A 479 20.01 -28.37 -42.95
C ILE A 479 19.33 -28.65 -44.28
N GLY A 480 19.12 -27.60 -45.07
CA GLY A 480 18.67 -27.72 -46.43
C GLY A 480 19.80 -28.33 -47.26
N VAL A 481 19.71 -29.64 -47.53
CA VAL A 481 20.47 -30.25 -48.60
C VAL A 481 19.83 -29.74 -49.89
N LYS A 482 20.49 -28.80 -50.53
CA LYS A 482 20.19 -28.38 -51.90
C LYS A 482 20.70 -29.52 -52.81
N GLY A 483 19.77 -30.35 -53.28
CA GLY A 483 20.04 -31.26 -54.38
C GLY A 483 20.49 -30.45 -55.62
N ARG A 484 21.63 -30.75 -56.08
CA ARG A 484 22.15 -30.30 -57.37
C ARG A 484 21.65 -31.36 -58.37
N ASP A 485 20.66 -31.04 -59.19
CA ASP A 485 20.35 -31.73 -60.37
C ASP A 485 21.06 -31.02 -61.54
N SER A 486 21.84 -31.82 -62.24
CA SER A 486 22.52 -31.57 -63.51
C SER A 486 21.54 -31.42 -64.68
#